data_56028790907b9c0cfaa7a86e414470b8
#
_entry.id   56028790907b9c0cfaa7a86e414470b8
#
_cell.length_a   1.000
_cell.length_b   1.000
_cell.length_c   1.000
_cell.angle_alpha   90.00
_cell.angle_beta   90.00
_cell.angle_gamma   90.00
#
_symmetry.space_group_name_H-M   'P 1'
#
loop_
_entity.id
_entity.type
_entity.pdbx_description
1 polymer ?
#
loop_
_entity_poly.entity_id
_entity_poly.type
_entity_poly.pdbx_seq_one_letter_code
_entity_poly.pdbx_strand_id
1 'polypeptide(L)'
;IAKKDKWRVFFRFFAEALTAYFFLTAVMNMPFANVTAILQILPVTVTLAAAFVFKEKVGIFRIALIILCFIGVFLIINPSRDGFNLYAVYALIAVFLITIRDLITRKLSSEVPTLLPTFSASVGVLLFSVILLINTPLQPLNTQNSFFIILAAFFIIFGYYSAVLVMRSGEISFISPFRYSAILFALILGFIFFNEQPDKNALLGIVIVMLSGIILMMRNSSVQNQSARSKVKT
;
A
#
# COMPACT_ATOMS: atom_id res chain seq x y z
N ILE A 1 19.76 17.30 -9.32
CA ILE A 1 18.60 17.04 -8.43
C ILE A 1 18.57 18.10 -7.37
N ALA A 2 17.44 18.82 -7.24
CA ALA A 2 17.27 19.87 -6.25
C ALA A 2 17.50 19.33 -4.82
N LYS A 3 18.07 20.18 -3.92
CA LYS A 3 18.37 19.78 -2.52
C LYS A 3 17.14 19.23 -1.80
N LYS A 4 15.96 19.79 -2.08
CA LYS A 4 14.67 19.33 -1.53
C LYS A 4 14.34 17.89 -1.94
N ASP A 5 14.64 17.51 -3.19
CA ASP A 5 14.33 16.17 -3.69
C ASP A 5 15.30 15.11 -3.15
N LYS A 6 16.56 15.49 -2.87
CA LYS A 6 17.51 14.60 -2.19
C LYS A 6 16.99 14.18 -0.81
N TRP A 7 16.48 15.13 -0.02
CA TRP A 7 15.87 14.84 1.27
C TRP A 7 14.60 13.99 1.16
N ARG A 8 13.77 14.22 0.14
CA ARG A 8 12.58 13.42 -0.12
C ARG A 8 12.94 11.97 -0.45
N VAL A 9 13.93 11.76 -1.32
CA VAL A 9 14.42 10.43 -1.65
C VAL A 9 15.01 9.73 -0.42
N PHE A 10 15.73 10.46 0.43
CA PHE A 10 16.29 9.93 1.67
C PHE A 10 15.19 9.48 2.66
N PHE A 11 14.18 10.30 2.93
CA PHE A 11 13.07 9.90 3.79
C PHE A 11 12.27 8.74 3.20
N ARG A 12 12.11 8.72 1.88
CA ARG A 12 11.46 7.61 1.19
C ARG A 12 12.22 6.29 1.36
N PHE A 13 13.53 6.33 1.32
CA PHE A 13 14.42 5.18 1.57
C PHE A 13 14.13 4.55 2.94
N PHE A 14 14.07 5.34 4.02
CA PHE A 14 13.76 4.84 5.35
C PHE A 14 12.32 4.33 5.48
N ALA A 15 11.37 5.07 4.94
CA ALA A 15 9.97 4.64 4.94
C ALA A 15 9.79 3.29 4.24
N GLU A 16 10.52 3.05 3.15
CA GLU A 16 10.48 1.79 2.43
C GLU A 16 11.06 0.62 3.24
N ALA A 17 12.23 0.81 3.85
CA ALA A 17 12.87 -0.20 4.67
C ALA A 17 11.99 -0.62 5.86
N LEU A 18 11.41 0.34 6.56
CA LEU A 18 10.48 0.08 7.65
C LEU A 18 9.18 -0.57 7.16
N THR A 19 8.65 -0.11 6.02
CA THR A 19 7.48 -0.73 5.40
C THR A 19 7.72 -2.20 5.11
N ALA A 20 8.87 -2.54 4.51
CA ALA A 20 9.21 -3.92 4.19
C ALA A 20 9.24 -4.79 5.45
N TYR A 21 9.84 -4.31 6.53
CA TYR A 21 9.87 -5.03 7.81
C TYR A 21 8.47 -5.32 8.35
N PHE A 22 7.67 -4.28 8.54
CA PHE A 22 6.33 -4.42 9.12
C PHE A 22 5.40 -5.22 8.23
N PHE A 23 5.46 -5.00 6.91
CA PHE A 23 4.64 -5.73 5.95
C PHE A 23 4.99 -7.20 5.88
N LEU A 24 6.29 -7.54 5.72
CA LEU A 24 6.73 -8.94 5.64
C LEU A 24 6.47 -9.68 6.94
N THR A 25 6.70 -9.05 8.09
CA THR A 25 6.39 -9.65 9.38
C THR A 25 4.88 -9.93 9.52
N ALA A 26 4.02 -9.03 9.06
CA ALA A 26 2.58 -9.26 9.04
C ALA A 26 2.21 -10.43 8.09
N VAL A 27 2.75 -10.48 6.87
CA VAL A 27 2.48 -11.54 5.89
C VAL A 27 2.92 -12.90 6.39
N MET A 28 4.02 -12.98 7.15
CA MET A 28 4.53 -14.26 7.69
C MET A 28 3.73 -14.79 8.89
N ASN A 29 2.91 -13.94 9.52
CA ASN A 29 2.21 -14.28 10.77
C ASN A 29 0.68 -14.08 10.70
N MET A 30 0.14 -13.75 9.53
CA MET A 30 -1.30 -13.59 9.28
C MET A 30 -1.66 -14.17 7.91
N PRO A 31 -2.92 -14.60 7.70
CA PRO A 31 -3.40 -14.97 6.38
C PRO A 31 -3.14 -13.89 5.33
N PHE A 32 -2.60 -14.30 4.19
CA PHE A 32 -2.18 -13.38 3.12
C PHE A 32 -3.33 -12.50 2.61
N ALA A 33 -4.54 -13.09 2.51
CA ALA A 33 -5.74 -12.36 2.13
C ALA A 33 -6.07 -11.24 3.13
N ASN A 34 -5.93 -11.48 4.45
CA ASN A 34 -6.23 -10.50 5.49
C ASN A 34 -5.25 -9.32 5.45
N VAL A 35 -3.94 -9.60 5.34
CA VAL A 35 -2.92 -8.54 5.20
C VAL A 35 -3.18 -7.69 3.96
N THR A 36 -3.45 -8.35 2.82
CA THR A 36 -3.74 -7.66 1.56
C THR A 36 -5.01 -6.81 1.67
N ALA A 37 -6.04 -7.29 2.36
CA ALA A 37 -7.27 -6.55 2.58
C ALA A 37 -7.05 -5.29 3.46
N ILE A 38 -6.22 -5.39 4.51
CA ILE A 38 -5.83 -4.23 5.33
C ILE A 38 -5.09 -3.20 4.47
N LEU A 39 -4.21 -3.63 3.57
CA LEU A 39 -3.51 -2.73 2.65
C LEU A 39 -4.44 -1.97 1.69
N GLN A 40 -5.64 -2.47 1.42
CA GLN A 40 -6.60 -1.77 0.57
C GLN A 40 -7.23 -0.52 1.21
N ILE A 41 -6.91 -0.23 2.47
CA ILE A 41 -7.21 1.08 3.08
C ILE A 41 -6.29 2.20 2.53
N LEU A 42 -5.20 1.86 1.84
CA LEU A 42 -4.22 2.81 1.31
C LEU A 42 -4.82 3.95 0.48
N PRO A 43 -5.73 3.71 -0.48
CA PRO A 43 -6.34 4.81 -1.21
C PRO A 43 -7.08 5.81 -0.32
N VAL A 44 -7.69 5.29 0.75
CA VAL A 44 -8.40 6.10 1.75
C VAL A 44 -7.41 6.93 2.57
N THR A 45 -6.36 6.30 3.10
CA THR A 45 -5.33 6.99 3.91
C THR A 45 -4.54 8.01 3.10
N VAL A 46 -4.20 7.69 1.85
CA VAL A 46 -3.53 8.64 0.93
C VAL A 46 -4.44 9.84 0.63
N THR A 47 -5.75 9.61 0.40
CA THR A 47 -6.71 10.71 0.18
C THR A 47 -6.85 11.58 1.42
N LEU A 48 -6.98 10.98 2.59
CA LEU A 48 -7.08 11.69 3.87
C LEU A 48 -5.82 12.50 4.17
N ALA A 49 -4.65 11.89 4.02
CA ALA A 49 -3.38 12.54 4.23
C ALA A 49 -3.11 13.67 3.22
N ALA A 50 -3.52 13.49 1.95
CA ALA A 50 -3.46 14.54 0.95
C ALA A 50 -4.37 15.72 1.31
N ALA A 51 -5.59 15.46 1.75
CA ALA A 51 -6.51 16.51 2.21
C ALA A 51 -5.93 17.31 3.39
N PHE A 52 -5.28 16.63 4.35
CA PHE A 52 -4.62 17.26 5.48
C PHE A 52 -3.42 18.13 5.05
N VAL A 53 -2.56 17.58 4.16
CA VAL A 53 -1.34 18.25 3.67
C VAL A 53 -1.67 19.44 2.79
N PHE A 54 -2.72 19.35 1.97
CA PHE A 54 -3.16 20.42 1.06
C PHE A 54 -4.29 21.30 1.65
N LYS A 55 -4.68 21.03 2.91
CA LYS A 55 -5.76 21.78 3.61
C LYS A 55 -7.10 21.78 2.85
N GLU A 56 -7.39 20.71 2.14
CA GLU A 56 -8.66 20.55 1.43
C GLU A 56 -9.79 20.22 2.41
N LYS A 57 -10.98 20.79 2.19
CA LYS A 57 -12.17 20.48 3.00
C LYS A 57 -12.65 19.07 2.67
N VAL A 58 -12.67 18.18 3.68
CA VAL A 58 -13.21 16.85 3.55
C VAL A 58 -14.71 16.88 3.82
N GLY A 59 -15.52 16.66 2.78
CA GLY A 59 -16.97 16.64 2.93
C GLY A 59 -17.45 15.46 3.82
N ILE A 60 -18.60 15.64 4.48
CA ILE A 60 -19.14 14.68 5.45
C ILE A 60 -19.31 13.26 4.87
N PHE A 61 -19.67 13.18 3.60
CA PHE A 61 -19.81 11.89 2.91
C PHE A 61 -18.45 11.14 2.77
N ARG A 62 -17.33 11.86 2.56
CA ARG A 62 -16.00 11.26 2.54
C ARG A 62 -15.65 10.72 3.92
N ILE A 63 -15.97 11.47 4.98
CA ILE A 63 -15.75 11.03 6.36
C ILE A 63 -16.54 9.74 6.62
N ALA A 64 -17.81 9.66 6.21
CA ALA A 64 -18.63 8.46 6.38
C ALA A 64 -18.03 7.24 5.66
N LEU A 65 -17.54 7.39 4.42
CA LEU A 65 -16.87 6.30 3.69
C LEU A 65 -15.54 5.88 4.33
N ILE A 66 -14.78 6.82 4.88
CA ILE A 66 -13.56 6.55 5.62
C ILE A 66 -13.87 5.71 6.86
N ILE A 67 -14.87 6.12 7.65
CA ILE A 67 -15.34 5.36 8.82
C ILE A 67 -15.79 3.96 8.43
N LEU A 68 -16.57 3.84 7.36
CA LEU A 68 -17.04 2.54 6.85
C LEU A 68 -15.86 1.64 6.45
N CYS A 69 -14.83 2.20 5.82
CA CYS A 69 -13.62 1.47 5.47
C CYS A 69 -12.88 0.95 6.73
N PHE A 70 -12.77 1.77 7.79
CA PHE A 70 -12.18 1.34 9.06
C PHE A 70 -13.00 0.26 9.76
N ILE A 71 -14.34 0.32 9.70
CA ILE A 71 -15.23 -0.77 10.19
C ILE A 71 -14.93 -2.06 9.43
N GLY A 72 -14.78 -2.01 8.11
CA GLY A 72 -14.41 -3.17 7.31
C GLY A 72 -13.06 -3.77 7.74
N VAL A 73 -12.04 -2.94 7.96
CA VAL A 73 -10.74 -3.39 8.48
C VAL A 73 -10.87 -4.03 9.87
N PHE A 74 -11.68 -3.45 10.75
CA PHE A 74 -11.92 -4.01 12.08
C PHE A 74 -12.56 -5.40 12.01
N LEU A 75 -13.48 -5.64 11.07
CA LEU A 75 -14.06 -6.96 10.82
C LEU A 75 -13.02 -7.97 10.31
N ILE A 76 -12.07 -7.53 9.45
CA ILE A 76 -10.98 -8.38 8.96
C ILE A 76 -10.05 -8.79 10.10
N ILE A 77 -9.72 -7.86 10.98
CA ILE A 77 -8.84 -8.11 12.13
C ILE A 77 -9.48 -9.09 13.12
N ASN A 78 -10.83 -9.05 13.24
CA ASN A 78 -11.64 -9.93 14.10
C ASN A 78 -11.05 -10.16 15.50
N PRO A 79 -10.88 -9.13 16.33
CA PRO A 79 -10.12 -9.21 17.59
C PRO A 79 -10.75 -10.11 18.65
N SER A 80 -11.99 -10.55 18.45
CA SER A 80 -12.74 -11.36 19.42
C SER A 80 -12.49 -12.86 19.33
N ARG A 81 -11.84 -13.36 18.26
CA ARG A 81 -11.70 -14.80 18.01
C ARG A 81 -10.45 -15.41 18.62
N ASP A 82 -9.31 -14.74 18.55
CA ASP A 82 -8.00 -15.24 19.02
C ASP A 82 -7.24 -14.23 19.88
N GLY A 83 -7.94 -13.20 20.40
CA GLY A 83 -7.31 -12.06 21.04
C GLY A 83 -6.82 -11.03 20.03
N PHE A 84 -6.19 -9.97 20.54
CA PHE A 84 -5.68 -8.88 19.72
C PHE A 84 -4.45 -9.36 18.92
N ASN A 85 -4.59 -9.47 17.60
CA ASN A 85 -3.49 -9.86 16.74
C ASN A 85 -2.51 -8.69 16.54
N LEU A 86 -1.35 -8.75 17.19
CA LEU A 86 -0.29 -7.74 17.08
C LEU A 86 0.16 -7.53 15.62
N TYR A 87 0.13 -8.56 14.80
CA TYR A 87 0.54 -8.47 13.40
C TYR A 87 -0.43 -7.67 12.53
N ALA A 88 -1.69 -7.55 12.94
CA ALA A 88 -2.63 -6.62 12.31
C ALA A 88 -2.22 -5.16 12.53
N VAL A 89 -1.65 -4.85 13.71
CA VAL A 89 -1.06 -3.53 13.96
C VAL A 89 0.15 -3.30 13.07
N TYR A 90 0.96 -4.32 12.84
CA TYR A 90 2.09 -4.24 11.91
C TYR A 90 1.62 -3.93 10.49
N ALA A 91 0.55 -4.58 10.02
CA ALA A 91 -0.06 -4.26 8.73
C ALA A 91 -0.56 -2.81 8.67
N LEU A 92 -1.19 -2.29 9.74
CA LEU A 92 -1.62 -0.89 9.81
C LEU A 92 -0.44 0.10 9.84
N ILE A 93 0.65 -0.22 10.54
CA ILE A 93 1.89 0.57 10.51
C ILE A 93 2.46 0.59 9.09
N ALA A 94 2.47 -0.55 8.40
CA ALA A 94 2.91 -0.62 7.01
C ALA A 94 2.04 0.28 6.11
N VAL A 95 0.70 0.28 6.26
CA VAL A 95 -0.20 1.19 5.55
C VAL A 95 0.18 2.66 5.79
N PHE A 96 0.44 3.04 7.03
CA PHE A 96 0.84 4.40 7.37
C PHE A 96 2.16 4.80 6.71
N LEU A 97 3.17 3.93 6.77
CA LEU A 97 4.48 4.15 6.14
C LEU A 97 4.38 4.22 4.61
N ILE A 98 3.57 3.36 3.98
CA ILE A 98 3.28 3.40 2.54
C ILE A 98 2.59 4.72 2.18
N THR A 99 1.65 5.18 2.99
CA THR A 99 0.98 6.47 2.78
C THR A 99 1.98 7.63 2.76
N ILE A 100 2.89 7.68 3.73
CA ILE A 100 3.97 8.68 3.78
C ILE A 100 4.84 8.58 2.53
N ARG A 101 5.30 7.38 2.19
CA ARG A 101 6.13 7.10 1.01
C ARG A 101 5.47 7.58 -0.28
N ASP A 102 4.19 7.27 -0.46
CA ASP A 102 3.43 7.63 -1.67
C ASP A 102 3.25 9.15 -1.76
N LEU A 103 2.97 9.83 -0.65
CA LEU A 103 2.92 11.30 -0.61
C LEU A 103 4.27 11.95 -0.92
N ILE A 104 5.37 11.40 -0.41
CA ILE A 104 6.72 11.88 -0.72
C ILE A 104 6.99 11.70 -2.22
N THR A 105 6.66 10.55 -2.78
CA THR A 105 6.84 10.25 -4.21
C THR A 105 6.07 11.23 -5.10
N ARG A 106 4.85 11.60 -4.72
CA ARG A 106 4.05 12.61 -5.44
C ARG A 106 4.64 14.02 -5.40
N LYS A 107 5.40 14.35 -4.36
CA LYS A 107 6.07 15.66 -4.21
C LYS A 107 7.42 15.74 -4.92
N LEU A 108 7.93 14.65 -5.51
CA LEU A 108 9.15 14.69 -6.30
C LEU A 108 8.96 15.50 -7.57
N SER A 109 9.97 16.30 -7.93
CA SER A 109 9.94 17.07 -9.18
C SER A 109 10.00 16.16 -10.41
N SER A 110 9.54 16.64 -11.56
CA SER A 110 9.62 15.93 -12.84
C SER A 110 11.06 15.66 -13.29
N GLU A 111 12.02 16.45 -12.80
CA GLU A 111 13.45 16.30 -13.09
C GLU A 111 14.06 15.02 -12.47
N VAL A 112 13.43 14.45 -11.45
CA VAL A 112 13.91 13.23 -10.81
C VAL A 112 13.51 12.04 -11.66
N PRO A 113 14.45 11.24 -12.22
CA PRO A 113 14.11 10.06 -13.01
C PRO A 113 13.28 9.05 -12.19
N THR A 114 12.31 8.38 -12.81
CA THR A 114 11.44 7.39 -12.14
C THR A 114 12.24 6.23 -11.53
N LEU A 115 13.35 5.86 -12.14
CA LEU A 115 14.24 4.81 -11.64
C LEU A 115 14.91 5.16 -10.32
N LEU A 116 15.17 6.44 -10.04
CA LEU A 116 15.88 6.84 -8.82
C LEU A 116 15.10 6.49 -7.53
N PRO A 117 13.82 6.87 -7.37
CA PRO A 117 13.05 6.43 -6.20
C PRO A 117 12.85 4.91 -6.15
N THR A 118 12.77 4.22 -7.28
CA THR A 118 12.69 2.76 -7.34
C THR A 118 13.98 2.13 -6.84
N PHE A 119 15.13 2.57 -7.35
CA PHE A 119 16.44 2.08 -6.95
C PHE A 119 16.74 2.39 -5.48
N SER A 120 16.44 3.60 -5.01
CA SER A 120 16.63 3.97 -3.60
C SER A 120 15.82 3.08 -2.65
N ALA A 121 14.62 2.67 -3.05
CA ALA A 121 13.81 1.72 -2.29
C ALA A 121 14.49 0.37 -2.14
N SER A 122 14.97 -0.20 -3.26
CA SER A 122 15.65 -1.49 -3.26
C SER A 122 16.93 -1.48 -2.41
N VAL A 123 17.70 -0.41 -2.50
CA VAL A 123 18.91 -0.21 -1.65
C VAL A 123 18.52 -0.09 -0.18
N GLY A 124 17.43 0.63 0.13
CA GLY A 124 16.92 0.76 1.50
C GLY A 124 16.56 -0.58 2.13
N VAL A 125 15.79 -1.38 1.42
CA VAL A 125 15.41 -2.72 1.86
C VAL A 125 16.64 -3.62 1.99
N LEU A 126 17.58 -3.57 1.04
CA LEU A 126 18.82 -4.36 1.09
C LEU A 126 19.65 -4.04 2.34
N LEU A 127 19.96 -2.77 2.58
CA LEU A 127 20.75 -2.37 3.75
C LEU A 127 20.08 -2.73 5.06
N PHE A 128 18.76 -2.54 5.14
CA PHE A 128 18.00 -2.93 6.31
C PHE A 128 18.01 -4.46 6.52
N SER A 129 17.88 -5.24 5.44
CA SER A 129 17.97 -6.70 5.51
C SER A 129 19.34 -7.18 5.99
N VAL A 130 20.43 -6.52 5.54
CA VAL A 130 21.79 -6.82 6.03
C VAL A 130 21.92 -6.57 7.54
N ILE A 131 21.30 -5.51 8.05
CA ILE A 131 21.28 -5.24 9.51
C ILE A 131 20.52 -6.35 10.26
N LEU A 132 19.40 -6.82 9.72
CA LEU A 132 18.64 -7.91 10.34
C LEU A 132 19.40 -9.24 10.35
N LEU A 133 20.28 -9.48 9.37
CA LEU A 133 21.12 -10.69 9.31
C LEU A 133 22.14 -10.80 10.44
N ILE A 134 22.45 -9.71 11.13
CA ILE A 134 23.37 -9.73 12.28
C ILE A 134 22.86 -10.70 13.37
N ASN A 135 21.54 -10.79 13.53
CA ASN A 135 20.90 -11.59 14.57
C ASN A 135 20.18 -12.84 14.03
N THR A 136 20.17 -13.06 12.72
CA THR A 136 19.47 -14.20 12.09
C THR A 136 20.43 -14.98 11.19
N PRO A 137 20.64 -16.31 11.43
CA PRO A 137 21.52 -17.10 10.57
C PRO A 137 20.93 -17.21 9.15
N LEU A 138 21.79 -17.09 8.16
CA LEU A 138 21.43 -17.34 6.77
C LEU A 138 21.01 -18.81 6.60
N GLN A 139 19.84 -19.02 6.03
CA GLN A 139 19.42 -20.36 5.62
C GLN A 139 20.16 -20.77 4.35
N PRO A 140 20.59 -22.04 4.24
CA PRO A 140 21.27 -22.53 3.04
C PRO A 140 20.32 -22.43 1.84
N LEU A 141 20.82 -21.85 0.74
CA LEU A 141 20.08 -21.77 -0.51
C LEU A 141 20.11 -23.12 -1.21
N ASN A 142 18.95 -23.69 -1.45
CA ASN A 142 18.78 -24.80 -2.36
C ASN A 142 18.27 -24.29 -3.73
N THR A 143 18.31 -25.15 -4.75
CA THR A 143 17.92 -24.78 -6.12
C THR A 143 16.47 -24.28 -6.20
N GLN A 144 15.57 -24.92 -5.46
CA GLN A 144 14.16 -24.54 -5.45
C GLN A 144 13.94 -23.16 -4.82
N ASN A 145 14.54 -22.90 -3.66
CA ASN A 145 14.45 -21.62 -2.98
C ASN A 145 15.06 -20.50 -3.83
N SER A 146 16.19 -20.78 -4.49
CA SER A 146 16.85 -19.81 -5.40
C SER A 146 15.96 -19.45 -6.57
N PHE A 147 15.25 -20.41 -7.16
CA PHE A 147 14.29 -20.14 -8.24
C PHE A 147 13.16 -19.20 -7.78
N PHE A 148 12.53 -19.49 -6.64
CA PHE A 148 11.46 -18.64 -6.10
C PHE A 148 11.95 -17.23 -5.73
N ILE A 149 13.18 -17.09 -5.20
CA ILE A 149 13.78 -15.80 -4.88
C ILE A 149 13.98 -14.96 -6.16
N ILE A 150 14.53 -15.56 -7.22
CA ILE A 150 14.71 -14.88 -8.51
C ILE A 150 13.37 -14.46 -9.10
N LEU A 151 12.38 -15.34 -9.08
CA LEU A 151 11.05 -15.06 -9.58
C LEU A 151 10.37 -13.93 -8.78
N ALA A 152 10.48 -13.97 -7.45
CA ALA A 152 9.97 -12.90 -6.58
C ALA A 152 10.67 -11.57 -6.86
N ALA A 153 12.00 -11.55 -7.00
CA ALA A 153 12.77 -10.35 -7.33
C ALA A 153 12.31 -9.74 -8.66
N PHE A 154 12.10 -10.56 -9.69
CA PHE A 154 11.58 -10.11 -10.97
C PHE A 154 10.21 -9.41 -10.84
N PHE A 155 9.25 -10.05 -10.17
CA PHE A 155 7.92 -9.46 -9.99
C PHE A 155 7.94 -8.21 -9.10
N ILE A 156 8.79 -8.17 -8.07
CA ILE A 156 8.94 -7.00 -7.20
C ILE A 156 9.48 -5.82 -7.99
N ILE A 157 10.55 -6.00 -8.78
CA ILE A 157 11.15 -4.91 -9.58
C ILE A 157 10.13 -4.36 -10.56
N PHE A 158 9.43 -5.25 -11.29
CA PHE A 158 8.41 -4.84 -12.25
C PHE A 158 7.23 -4.13 -11.57
N GLY A 159 6.74 -4.67 -10.46
CA GLY A 159 5.66 -4.08 -9.67
C GLY A 159 6.02 -2.71 -9.09
N TYR A 160 7.23 -2.57 -8.56
CA TYR A 160 7.73 -1.29 -8.04
C TYR A 160 7.88 -0.23 -9.12
N TYR A 161 8.49 -0.58 -10.24
CA TYR A 161 8.64 0.33 -11.37
C TYR A 161 7.27 0.82 -11.86
N SER A 162 6.33 -0.12 -12.05
CA SER A 162 4.96 0.19 -12.48
C SER A 162 4.23 1.07 -11.45
N ALA A 163 4.36 0.78 -10.15
CA ALA A 163 3.75 1.58 -9.09
C ALA A 163 4.27 3.03 -9.06
N VAL A 164 5.59 3.23 -9.21
CA VAL A 164 6.18 4.58 -9.27
C VAL A 164 5.74 5.31 -10.53
N LEU A 165 5.70 4.63 -11.67
CA LEU A 165 5.26 5.20 -12.94
C LEU A 165 3.81 5.68 -12.86
N VAL A 166 2.93 4.84 -12.33
CA VAL A 166 1.50 5.13 -12.12
C VAL A 166 1.32 6.35 -11.19
N MET A 167 2.06 6.41 -10.09
CA MET A 167 1.99 7.54 -9.15
C MET A 167 2.43 8.87 -9.77
N ARG A 168 3.26 8.85 -10.80
CA ARG A 168 3.83 10.04 -11.44
C ARG A 168 3.09 10.51 -12.70
N SER A 169 2.50 9.60 -13.45
CA SER A 169 1.96 9.87 -14.81
C SER A 169 0.45 9.66 -14.92
N GLY A 170 -0.21 9.07 -13.93
CA GLY A 170 -1.60 8.68 -14.05
C GLY A 170 -2.60 9.63 -13.39
N GLU A 171 -3.78 9.76 -13.97
CA GLU A 171 -4.96 10.20 -13.25
C GLU A 171 -5.27 9.12 -12.18
N ILE A 172 -4.85 9.39 -10.95
CA ILE A 172 -4.98 8.47 -9.81
C ILE A 172 -6.42 7.98 -9.66
N SER A 173 -7.39 8.82 -9.98
CA SER A 173 -8.81 8.51 -9.95
C SER A 173 -9.22 7.36 -10.87
N PHE A 174 -8.57 7.22 -12.03
CA PHE A 174 -8.84 6.14 -12.97
C PHE A 174 -8.16 4.83 -12.56
N ILE A 175 -6.92 4.91 -12.06
CA ILE A 175 -6.09 3.74 -11.79
C ILE A 175 -6.38 3.12 -10.42
N SER A 176 -6.78 3.92 -9.47
CA SER A 176 -6.99 3.51 -8.08
C SER A 176 -7.98 2.35 -7.87
N PRO A 177 -9.13 2.27 -8.59
CA PRO A 177 -10.03 1.12 -8.47
C PRO A 177 -9.36 -0.22 -8.81
N PHE A 178 -8.40 -0.23 -9.74
CA PHE A 178 -7.67 -1.44 -10.11
C PHE A 178 -6.79 -1.99 -8.98
N ARG A 179 -6.41 -1.17 -8.00
CA ARG A 179 -5.67 -1.66 -6.81
C ARG A 179 -6.49 -2.67 -6.00
N TYR A 180 -7.82 -2.58 -6.02
CA TYR A 180 -8.67 -3.53 -5.30
C TYR A 180 -8.67 -4.92 -5.92
N SER A 181 -8.25 -5.09 -7.19
CA SER A 181 -8.06 -6.40 -7.79
C SER A 181 -7.01 -7.23 -7.03
N ALA A 182 -6.06 -6.60 -6.34
CA ALA A 182 -5.06 -7.29 -5.53
C ALA A 182 -5.68 -8.22 -4.47
N ILE A 183 -6.85 -7.86 -3.90
CA ILE A 183 -7.57 -8.73 -2.96
C ILE A 183 -8.02 -10.03 -3.65
N LEU A 184 -8.54 -9.95 -4.88
CA LEU A 184 -8.98 -11.14 -5.61
C LEU A 184 -7.82 -12.09 -5.84
N PHE A 185 -6.67 -11.55 -6.26
CA PHE A 185 -5.46 -12.35 -6.41
C PHE A 185 -4.97 -12.91 -5.07
N ALA A 186 -5.03 -12.12 -3.99
CA ALA A 186 -4.62 -12.58 -2.67
C ALA A 186 -5.51 -13.72 -2.15
N LEU A 187 -6.84 -13.64 -2.36
CA LEU A 187 -7.76 -14.72 -2.00
C LEU A 187 -7.47 -16.00 -2.79
N ILE A 188 -7.24 -15.88 -4.11
CA ILE A 188 -6.92 -17.02 -4.97
C ILE A 188 -5.57 -17.64 -4.56
N LEU A 189 -4.53 -16.83 -4.39
CA LEU A 189 -3.21 -17.30 -4.01
C LEU A 189 -3.18 -17.87 -2.58
N GLY A 190 -3.87 -17.22 -1.64
CA GLY A 190 -4.03 -17.70 -0.27
C GLY A 190 -4.69 -19.08 -0.22
N PHE A 191 -5.75 -19.26 -1.01
CA PHE A 191 -6.42 -20.56 -1.12
C PHE A 191 -5.54 -21.63 -1.77
N ILE A 192 -4.90 -21.33 -2.93
CA ILE A 192 -4.14 -22.34 -3.71
C ILE A 192 -2.84 -22.71 -3.03
N PHE A 193 -2.07 -21.75 -2.51
CA PHE A 193 -0.71 -21.98 -2.01
C PHE A 193 -0.62 -22.15 -0.51
N PHE A 194 -1.53 -21.54 0.25
CA PHE A 194 -1.48 -21.53 1.71
C PHE A 194 -2.66 -22.25 2.36
N ASN A 195 -3.60 -22.77 1.54
CA ASN A 195 -4.84 -23.41 2.01
C ASN A 195 -5.64 -22.50 2.99
N GLU A 196 -5.57 -21.18 2.79
CA GLU A 196 -6.25 -20.19 3.61
C GLU A 196 -7.73 -20.11 3.24
N GLN A 197 -8.59 -20.16 4.24
CA GLN A 197 -10.03 -19.91 4.08
C GLN A 197 -10.43 -18.73 4.97
N PRO A 198 -10.67 -17.55 4.39
CA PRO A 198 -11.15 -16.40 5.15
C PRO A 198 -12.47 -16.73 5.83
N ASP A 199 -12.63 -16.34 7.07
CA ASP A 199 -13.89 -16.47 7.77
C ASP A 199 -14.95 -15.50 7.22
N LYS A 200 -16.22 -15.70 7.63
CA LYS A 200 -17.34 -14.87 7.15
C LYS A 200 -17.17 -13.40 7.49
N ASN A 201 -16.60 -13.09 8.66
CA ASN A 201 -16.35 -11.71 9.09
C ASN A 201 -15.27 -11.04 8.25
N ALA A 202 -14.18 -11.77 7.95
CA ALA A 202 -13.13 -11.29 7.06
C ALA A 202 -13.68 -11.02 5.65
N LEU A 203 -14.49 -11.92 5.10
CA LEU A 203 -15.13 -11.73 3.78
C LEU A 203 -16.06 -10.50 3.76
N LEU A 204 -16.88 -10.31 4.79
CA LEU A 204 -17.70 -9.12 4.92
C LEU A 204 -16.85 -7.85 5.02
N GLY A 205 -15.80 -7.87 5.82
CA GLY A 205 -14.85 -6.76 5.95
C GLY A 205 -14.18 -6.41 4.61
N ILE A 206 -13.73 -7.41 3.85
CA ILE A 206 -13.15 -7.26 2.51
C ILE A 206 -14.14 -6.53 1.57
N VAL A 207 -15.39 -6.98 1.52
CA VAL A 207 -16.42 -6.36 0.67
C VAL A 207 -16.66 -4.91 1.09
N ILE A 208 -16.75 -4.62 2.39
CA ILE A 208 -16.96 -3.25 2.90
C ILE A 208 -15.77 -2.35 2.52
N VAL A 209 -14.53 -2.80 2.71
CA VAL A 209 -13.32 -2.04 2.35
C VAL A 209 -13.29 -1.75 0.85
N MET A 210 -13.56 -2.75 0.01
CA MET A 210 -13.59 -2.59 -1.44
C MET A 210 -14.65 -1.59 -1.88
N LEU A 211 -15.89 -1.76 -1.44
CA LEU A 211 -17.00 -0.90 -1.86
C LEU A 211 -16.80 0.56 -1.38
N SER A 212 -16.45 0.75 -0.10
CA SER A 212 -16.22 2.09 0.44
C SER A 212 -15.07 2.80 -0.26
N GLY A 213 -13.99 2.10 -0.55
CA GLY A 213 -12.85 2.64 -1.26
C GLY A 213 -13.16 2.99 -2.71
N ILE A 214 -13.82 2.11 -3.46
CA ILE A 214 -14.22 2.36 -4.86
C ILE A 214 -15.16 3.58 -4.93
N ILE A 215 -16.18 3.66 -4.08
CA ILE A 215 -17.12 4.79 -4.04
C ILE A 215 -16.38 6.10 -3.72
N LEU A 216 -15.45 6.08 -2.75
CA LEU A 216 -14.65 7.25 -2.40
C LEU A 216 -13.86 7.77 -3.60
N MET A 217 -13.28 6.88 -4.38
CA MET A 217 -12.47 7.22 -5.55
C MET A 217 -13.29 7.74 -6.71
N MET A 218 -14.39 7.10 -7.06
CA MET A 218 -15.28 7.54 -8.13
C MET A 218 -15.77 8.98 -7.88
N ARG A 219 -16.07 9.32 -6.64
CA ARG A 219 -16.53 10.67 -6.28
C ARG A 219 -15.41 11.72 -6.34
N ASN A 220 -14.17 11.35 -6.00
CA ASN A 220 -13.03 12.25 -6.14
C ASN A 220 -12.80 12.65 -7.61
N SER A 221 -12.93 11.71 -8.54
CA SER A 221 -12.82 11.96 -9.97
C SER A 221 -13.87 12.95 -10.47
N SER A 222 -15.12 12.78 -10.02
CA SER A 222 -16.23 13.66 -10.45
C SER A 222 -16.04 15.11 -10.01
N VAL A 223 -15.53 15.32 -8.79
CA VAL A 223 -15.28 16.68 -8.26
C VAL A 223 -14.10 17.37 -8.98
N GLN A 224 -13.04 16.64 -9.27
CA GLN A 224 -11.89 17.19 -10.02
C GLN A 224 -12.28 17.55 -11.46
N ASN A 225 -13.07 16.71 -12.14
CA ASN A 225 -13.54 16.98 -13.48
C ASN A 225 -14.48 18.21 -13.56
N GLN A 226 -15.30 18.42 -12.53
CA GLN A 226 -16.13 19.62 -12.44
C GLN A 226 -15.31 20.90 -12.22
N SER A 227 -14.29 20.85 -11.35
CA SER A 227 -13.38 21.98 -11.11
C SER A 227 -12.53 22.33 -12.35
N ALA A 228 -12.10 21.32 -13.12
CA ALA A 228 -11.37 21.54 -14.36
C ALA A 228 -12.26 22.18 -15.43
N ARG A 229 -13.50 21.73 -15.57
CA ARG A 229 -14.48 22.30 -16.52
C ARG A 229 -14.91 23.72 -16.17
N SER A 230 -14.97 24.09 -14.89
CA SER A 230 -15.29 25.45 -14.47
C SER A 230 -14.15 26.43 -14.77
N LYS A 231 -12.89 26.00 -14.68
CA LYS A 231 -11.69 26.82 -15.02
C LYS A 231 -11.49 27.05 -16.53
N VAL A 232 -12.07 26.21 -17.37
CA VAL A 232 -12.00 26.36 -18.85
C VAL A 232 -13.10 27.28 -19.39
N LYS A 233 -14.14 27.54 -18.58
CA LYS A 233 -15.27 28.40 -18.94
C LYS A 233 -15.13 29.86 -18.47
N THR A 234 -14.08 30.18 -17.72
CA THR A 234 -13.67 31.54 -17.34
C THR A 234 -12.43 31.96 -18.12
#